data_180fe7d0e02aa9ae20c34637e18b6277
#
_entry.id   180fe7d0e02aa9ae20c34637e18b6277
#
_cell.length_a   1.000
_cell.length_b   1.000
_cell.length_c   1.000
_cell.angle_alpha   90.00
_cell.angle_beta   90.00
_cell.angle_gamma   90.00
#
_symmetry.space_group_name_H-M   'P 1'
#
loop_
_entity.id
_entity.type
_entity.pdbx_description
1 polymer ?
#
loop_
_entity_poly.entity_id
_entity_poly.type
_entity_poly.pdbx_seq_one_letter_code
_entity_poly.pdbx_strand_id
1 'polypeptide(L)'
;MAKTKVKVGIIGCGGIAHGKHMRFLSQIDEVEMVAFCDIVEEKAEKACDAFGTIDATFCTDYKELLKNPDIVAVYVLTPNWNHAEISIAAMEAGKHVMCEKPMAKTYAEAKAMLDCSKRTGMKLTIGYQQRWRPDSLYLKEVCDNGDLGDIYYARAVALRRRAVPTWGVFLDEEKQGGGPLIDIGTHALDLTLWMMDNYKPKMVVGTQYRKLADQTRTANAWGDWDPSIFTTEDSAFGFIVMENGATIVLESSWAINIADAKEAVCLLAGDKAGADMLRGENKLRINSVKNGRQTVEEPSFAAGGVAFFDGAGNDPSDLEARAFINAIINDKEPPTRADQAIVVTQILEAIYESSKTGQPVYL
;
A
#
# COMPACT_ATOMS: atom_id res chain seq x y z
N MET A 1 -31.62 11.95 14.72
CA MET A 1 -31.77 10.91 13.68
C MET A 1 -30.59 9.96 13.84
N ALA A 2 -30.84 8.65 13.90
CA ALA A 2 -29.73 7.69 13.92
C ALA A 2 -28.94 7.87 12.62
N LYS A 3 -27.62 8.03 12.70
CA LYS A 3 -26.76 8.06 11.50
C LYS A 3 -26.88 6.72 10.77
N THR A 4 -27.08 6.76 9.46
CA THR A 4 -27.12 5.55 8.65
C THR A 4 -25.76 4.85 8.75
N LYS A 5 -25.75 3.61 9.22
CA LYS A 5 -24.55 2.79 9.33
C LYS A 5 -24.09 2.30 7.97
N VAL A 6 -22.78 2.26 7.75
CA VAL A 6 -22.15 1.61 6.59
C VAL A 6 -21.95 0.14 6.92
N LYS A 7 -22.75 -0.73 6.31
CA LYS A 7 -22.62 -2.19 6.45
C LYS A 7 -21.50 -2.70 5.57
N VAL A 8 -20.55 -3.41 6.18
CA VAL A 8 -19.31 -3.84 5.55
C VAL A 8 -19.21 -5.37 5.53
N GLY A 9 -18.77 -5.91 4.39
CA GLY A 9 -18.35 -7.30 4.23
C GLY A 9 -16.82 -7.41 4.21
N ILE A 10 -16.28 -8.45 4.84
CA ILE A 10 -14.84 -8.76 4.88
C ILE A 10 -14.58 -10.00 4.04
N ILE A 11 -13.68 -9.91 3.06
CA ILE A 11 -13.26 -11.01 2.20
C ILE A 11 -11.76 -11.24 2.39
N GLY A 12 -11.41 -12.37 3.01
CA GLY A 12 -10.08 -12.68 3.51
C GLY A 12 -9.96 -12.32 5.00
N CYS A 13 -9.98 -13.34 5.88
CA CYS A 13 -9.94 -13.20 7.33
C CYS A 13 -8.57 -13.61 7.89
N GLY A 14 -7.49 -13.23 7.19
CA GLY A 14 -6.11 -13.51 7.59
C GLY A 14 -5.53 -12.51 8.59
N GLY A 15 -4.20 -12.57 8.77
CA GLY A 15 -3.48 -11.72 9.75
C GLY A 15 -3.68 -10.22 9.54
N ILE A 16 -3.65 -9.74 8.26
CA ILE A 16 -3.86 -8.32 7.96
C ILE A 16 -5.29 -7.87 8.26
N ALA A 17 -6.28 -8.75 8.06
CA ALA A 17 -7.68 -8.48 8.39
C ALA A 17 -7.86 -8.26 9.90
N HIS A 18 -7.33 -9.17 10.73
CA HIS A 18 -7.43 -9.08 12.18
C HIS A 18 -6.59 -7.96 12.78
N GLY A 19 -5.31 -7.86 12.37
CA GLY A 19 -4.35 -6.94 12.99
C GLY A 19 -4.56 -5.48 12.59
N LYS A 20 -5.12 -5.24 11.41
CA LYS A 20 -5.31 -3.91 10.83
C LYS A 20 -6.80 -3.61 10.64
N HIS A 21 -7.43 -4.16 9.61
CA HIS A 21 -8.72 -3.67 9.12
C HIS A 21 -9.88 -3.85 10.08
N MET A 22 -10.17 -5.06 10.54
CA MET A 22 -11.30 -5.31 11.43
C MET A 22 -11.14 -4.62 12.77
N ARG A 23 -9.90 -4.58 13.30
CA ARG A 23 -9.57 -3.88 14.53
C ARG A 23 -9.96 -2.40 14.50
N PHE A 24 -9.64 -1.70 13.41
CA PHE A 24 -9.94 -0.25 13.31
C PHE A 24 -11.37 0.00 12.84
N LEU A 25 -11.94 -0.84 11.98
CA LEU A 25 -13.35 -0.74 11.60
C LEU A 25 -14.27 -0.88 12.81
N SER A 26 -13.94 -1.76 13.78
CA SER A 26 -14.74 -1.92 15.01
C SER A 26 -14.75 -0.69 15.92
N GLN A 27 -13.84 0.28 15.68
CA GLN A 27 -13.74 1.53 16.43
C GLN A 27 -14.43 2.71 15.73
N ILE A 28 -15.09 2.46 14.59
CA ILE A 28 -15.81 3.49 13.82
C ILE A 28 -17.31 3.33 14.08
N ASP A 29 -17.89 4.29 14.79
CA ASP A 29 -19.31 4.25 15.17
C ASP A 29 -20.26 4.10 13.99
N GLU A 30 -19.88 4.60 12.81
CA GLU A 30 -20.67 4.54 11.57
C GLU A 30 -20.56 3.19 10.83
N VAL A 31 -19.79 2.21 11.33
CA VAL A 31 -19.55 0.92 10.65
C VAL A 31 -20.26 -0.22 11.37
N GLU A 32 -20.78 -1.16 10.58
CA GLU A 32 -21.25 -2.47 10.99
C GLU A 32 -20.63 -3.56 10.09
N MET A 33 -19.82 -4.45 10.65
CA MET A 33 -19.32 -5.61 9.94
C MET A 33 -20.37 -6.73 10.02
N VAL A 34 -21.02 -7.01 8.87
CA VAL A 34 -22.20 -7.87 8.80
C VAL A 34 -21.98 -9.20 8.09
N ALA A 35 -20.85 -9.37 7.39
CA ALA A 35 -20.53 -10.61 6.70
C ALA A 35 -19.03 -10.83 6.60
N PHE A 36 -18.59 -12.08 6.73
CA PHE A 36 -17.19 -12.50 6.71
C PHE A 36 -17.00 -13.67 5.76
N CYS A 37 -15.95 -13.64 4.94
CA CYS A 37 -15.66 -14.70 3.99
C CYS A 37 -14.16 -15.06 4.01
N ASP A 38 -13.86 -16.35 4.14
CA ASP A 38 -12.51 -16.90 3.93
C ASP A 38 -12.66 -18.32 3.39
N ILE A 39 -11.80 -18.76 2.48
CA ILE A 39 -11.81 -20.14 1.97
C ILE A 39 -11.59 -21.19 3.08
N VAL A 40 -11.01 -20.74 4.23
CA VAL A 40 -10.90 -21.53 5.46
C VAL A 40 -12.04 -21.12 6.39
N GLU A 41 -13.08 -21.95 6.47
CA GLU A 41 -14.30 -21.66 7.23
C GLU A 41 -14.05 -21.20 8.68
N GLU A 42 -13.14 -21.88 9.40
CA GLU A 42 -12.77 -21.54 10.78
C GLU A 42 -12.25 -20.10 10.92
N LYS A 43 -11.57 -19.55 9.88
CA LYS A 43 -11.11 -18.16 9.91
C LYS A 43 -12.25 -17.18 9.75
N ALA A 44 -13.20 -17.48 8.87
CA ALA A 44 -14.38 -16.65 8.66
C ALA A 44 -15.28 -16.65 9.91
N GLU A 45 -15.51 -17.82 10.51
CA GLU A 45 -16.26 -17.99 11.74
C GLU A 45 -15.64 -17.20 12.91
N LYS A 46 -14.34 -17.37 13.18
CA LYS A 46 -13.63 -16.64 14.23
C LYS A 46 -13.66 -15.11 14.03
N ALA A 47 -13.58 -14.65 12.80
CA ALA A 47 -13.67 -13.24 12.49
C ALA A 47 -15.09 -12.70 12.72
N CYS A 48 -16.10 -13.47 12.34
CA CYS A 48 -17.51 -13.17 12.58
C CYS A 48 -17.81 -13.07 14.09
N ASP A 49 -17.37 -14.04 14.88
CA ASP A 49 -17.57 -14.06 16.35
C ASP A 49 -16.87 -12.89 17.04
N ALA A 50 -15.68 -12.51 16.56
CA ALA A 50 -14.87 -11.47 17.21
C ALA A 50 -15.30 -10.04 16.85
N PHE A 51 -15.79 -9.80 15.64
CA PHE A 51 -16.00 -8.45 15.09
C PHE A 51 -17.39 -8.22 14.50
N GLY A 52 -18.17 -9.27 14.28
CA GLY A 52 -19.48 -9.19 13.66
C GLY A 52 -20.55 -8.57 14.55
N THR A 53 -21.59 -8.01 13.92
CA THR A 53 -22.84 -7.70 14.60
C THR A 53 -23.54 -9.00 15.02
N ILE A 54 -24.57 -8.89 15.88
CA ILE A 54 -25.30 -10.08 16.41
C ILE A 54 -25.90 -10.97 15.30
N ASP A 55 -26.26 -10.35 14.16
CA ASP A 55 -26.86 -11.03 13.00
C ASP A 55 -25.82 -11.23 11.86
N ALA A 56 -24.54 -11.05 12.15
CA ALA A 56 -23.50 -11.24 11.15
C ALA A 56 -23.41 -12.69 10.68
N THR A 57 -23.03 -12.87 9.43
CA THR A 57 -22.91 -14.19 8.81
C THR A 57 -21.49 -14.46 8.32
N PHE A 58 -21.15 -15.73 8.16
CA PHE A 58 -19.90 -16.11 7.50
C PHE A 58 -20.13 -17.15 6.40
N CYS A 59 -19.20 -17.20 5.45
CA CYS A 59 -19.23 -18.12 4.31
C CYS A 59 -17.82 -18.42 3.79
N THR A 60 -17.72 -19.42 2.90
CA THR A 60 -16.46 -19.78 2.23
C THR A 60 -16.39 -19.35 0.76
N ASP A 61 -17.50 -18.90 0.19
CA ASP A 61 -17.57 -18.32 -1.17
C ASP A 61 -17.96 -16.83 -1.10
N TYR A 62 -17.06 -15.96 -1.54
CA TYR A 62 -17.31 -14.52 -1.55
C TYR A 62 -18.54 -14.12 -2.38
N LYS A 63 -18.94 -14.94 -3.36
CA LYS A 63 -20.12 -14.68 -4.17
C LYS A 63 -21.41 -14.75 -3.35
N GLU A 64 -21.44 -15.59 -2.31
CA GLU A 64 -22.57 -15.61 -1.37
C GLU A 64 -22.63 -14.34 -0.54
N LEU A 65 -21.48 -13.85 -0.03
CA LEU A 65 -21.41 -12.58 0.69
C LEU A 65 -21.93 -11.42 -0.18
N LEU A 66 -21.55 -11.39 -1.47
CA LEU A 66 -21.94 -10.31 -2.38
C LEU A 66 -23.44 -10.25 -2.69
N LYS A 67 -24.19 -11.35 -2.49
CA LYS A 67 -25.66 -11.37 -2.65
C LYS A 67 -26.41 -10.58 -1.59
N ASN A 68 -25.79 -10.28 -0.46
CA ASN A 68 -26.41 -9.49 0.60
C ASN A 68 -26.62 -8.03 0.13
N PRO A 69 -27.88 -7.57 -0.07
CA PRO A 69 -28.15 -6.23 -0.58
C PRO A 69 -27.80 -5.12 0.42
N ASP A 70 -27.73 -5.45 1.70
CA ASP A 70 -27.46 -4.48 2.77
C ASP A 70 -25.99 -4.07 2.83
N ILE A 71 -25.07 -4.87 2.32
CA ILE A 71 -23.65 -4.55 2.28
C ILE A 71 -23.43 -3.37 1.32
N VAL A 72 -22.84 -2.31 1.84
CA VAL A 72 -22.50 -1.08 1.09
C VAL A 72 -21.06 -1.14 0.59
N ALA A 73 -20.15 -1.70 1.37
CA ALA A 73 -18.75 -1.78 1.05
C ALA A 73 -18.16 -3.13 1.41
N VAL A 74 -17.12 -3.55 0.68
CA VAL A 74 -16.33 -4.74 0.99
C VAL A 74 -14.85 -4.39 1.12
N TYR A 75 -14.20 -5.11 2.02
CA TYR A 75 -12.75 -5.09 2.18
C TYR A 75 -12.18 -6.38 1.58
N VAL A 76 -11.38 -6.26 0.53
CA VAL A 76 -10.72 -7.36 -0.16
C VAL A 76 -9.31 -7.50 0.41
N LEU A 77 -9.11 -8.47 1.29
CA LEU A 77 -7.91 -8.68 2.12
C LEU A 77 -7.28 -10.06 1.84
N THR A 78 -7.48 -10.54 0.64
CA THR A 78 -6.99 -11.83 0.14
C THR A 78 -5.55 -11.74 -0.35
N PRO A 79 -4.90 -12.86 -0.76
CA PRO A 79 -3.65 -12.81 -1.51
C PRO A 79 -3.80 -12.09 -2.86
N ASN A 80 -2.69 -11.53 -3.35
CA ASN A 80 -2.64 -10.62 -4.50
C ASN A 80 -3.37 -11.13 -5.77
N TRP A 81 -3.28 -12.44 -6.04
CA TRP A 81 -3.85 -13.06 -7.23
C TRP A 81 -5.38 -12.98 -7.33
N ASN A 82 -6.06 -12.74 -6.21
CA ASN A 82 -7.52 -12.64 -6.17
C ASN A 82 -8.03 -11.20 -6.12
N HIS A 83 -7.15 -10.21 -5.97
CA HIS A 83 -7.55 -8.82 -5.79
C HIS A 83 -8.45 -8.32 -6.92
N ALA A 84 -8.04 -8.55 -8.17
CA ALA A 84 -8.79 -8.07 -9.34
C ALA A 84 -10.14 -8.76 -9.48
N GLU A 85 -10.16 -10.09 -9.44
CA GLU A 85 -11.40 -10.87 -9.61
C GLU A 85 -12.46 -10.47 -8.58
N ILE A 86 -12.07 -10.48 -7.29
CA ILE A 86 -13.00 -10.20 -6.18
C ILE A 86 -13.45 -8.75 -6.19
N SER A 87 -12.53 -7.80 -6.41
CA SER A 87 -12.87 -6.37 -6.44
C SER A 87 -13.82 -6.02 -7.58
N ILE A 88 -13.61 -6.60 -8.76
CA ILE A 88 -14.49 -6.43 -9.92
C ILE A 88 -15.88 -7.01 -9.60
N ALA A 89 -15.96 -8.26 -9.10
CA ALA A 89 -17.22 -8.88 -8.74
C ALA A 89 -17.99 -8.08 -7.68
N ALA A 90 -17.28 -7.50 -6.71
CA ALA A 90 -17.89 -6.65 -5.68
C ALA A 90 -18.46 -5.35 -6.27
N MET A 91 -17.71 -4.67 -7.14
CA MET A 91 -18.20 -3.44 -7.79
C MET A 91 -19.38 -3.72 -8.74
N GLU A 92 -19.36 -4.85 -9.48
CA GLU A 92 -20.49 -5.31 -10.29
C GLU A 92 -21.74 -5.59 -9.44
N ALA A 93 -21.56 -6.05 -8.20
CA ALA A 93 -22.65 -6.25 -7.24
C ALA A 93 -23.07 -4.95 -6.53
N GLY A 94 -22.58 -3.78 -6.98
CA GLY A 94 -22.94 -2.47 -6.44
C GLY A 94 -22.28 -2.16 -5.09
N LYS A 95 -21.12 -2.74 -4.77
CA LYS A 95 -20.41 -2.51 -3.51
C LYS A 95 -19.19 -1.61 -3.74
N HIS A 96 -18.95 -0.63 -2.86
CA HIS A 96 -17.69 0.08 -2.79
C HIS A 96 -16.58 -0.88 -2.31
N VAL A 97 -15.34 -0.66 -2.75
CA VAL A 97 -14.24 -1.59 -2.49
C VAL A 97 -13.03 -0.89 -1.87
N MET A 98 -12.59 -1.41 -0.74
CA MET A 98 -11.23 -1.26 -0.24
C MET A 98 -10.46 -2.54 -0.57
N CYS A 99 -9.42 -2.43 -1.39
CA CYS A 99 -8.54 -3.55 -1.73
C CYS A 99 -7.17 -3.35 -1.08
N GLU A 100 -6.62 -4.39 -0.45
CA GLU A 100 -5.24 -4.34 0.02
C GLU A 100 -4.26 -4.16 -1.15
N LYS A 101 -3.10 -3.62 -0.82
CA LYS A 101 -2.00 -3.48 -1.79
C LYS A 101 -1.35 -4.86 -2.09
N PRO A 102 -0.77 -5.01 -3.28
CA PRO A 102 -0.82 -4.14 -4.45
C PRO A 102 -2.21 -4.13 -5.06
N MET A 103 -2.54 -3.13 -5.89
CA MET A 103 -3.85 -3.08 -6.56
C MET A 103 -4.18 -4.38 -7.29
N ALA A 104 -3.21 -4.89 -8.06
CA ALA A 104 -3.27 -6.19 -8.75
C ALA A 104 -1.85 -6.68 -9.03
N LYS A 105 -1.71 -7.92 -9.53
CA LYS A 105 -0.42 -8.48 -9.95
C LYS A 105 0.09 -7.87 -11.26
N THR A 106 -0.82 -7.51 -12.16
CA THR A 106 -0.51 -6.99 -13.49
C THR A 106 -1.22 -5.68 -13.78
N TYR A 107 -0.66 -4.88 -14.68
CA TYR A 107 -1.28 -3.66 -15.16
C TYR A 107 -2.64 -3.92 -15.84
N ALA A 108 -2.76 -5.01 -16.58
CA ALA A 108 -4.02 -5.38 -17.24
C ALA A 108 -5.14 -5.64 -16.23
N GLU A 109 -4.85 -6.38 -15.15
CA GLU A 109 -5.79 -6.62 -14.04
C GLU A 109 -6.17 -5.30 -13.34
N ALA A 110 -5.17 -4.46 -13.01
CA ALA A 110 -5.41 -3.15 -12.39
C ALA A 110 -6.26 -2.25 -13.28
N LYS A 111 -6.04 -2.28 -14.60
CA LYS A 111 -6.85 -1.56 -15.57
C LYS A 111 -8.30 -2.04 -15.59
N ALA A 112 -8.52 -3.34 -15.56
CA ALA A 112 -9.87 -3.90 -15.48
C ALA A 112 -10.61 -3.47 -14.20
N MET A 113 -9.92 -3.41 -13.05
CA MET A 113 -10.47 -2.88 -11.80
C MET A 113 -10.84 -1.39 -11.93
N LEU A 114 -9.96 -0.56 -12.48
CA LEU A 114 -10.21 0.88 -12.69
C LEU A 114 -11.38 1.11 -13.66
N ASP A 115 -11.41 0.38 -14.78
CA ASP A 115 -12.48 0.50 -15.77
C ASP A 115 -13.83 0.05 -15.18
N CYS A 116 -13.84 -0.99 -14.33
CA CYS A 116 -15.03 -1.43 -13.61
C CYS A 116 -15.51 -0.37 -12.63
N SER A 117 -14.63 0.23 -11.82
CA SER A 117 -14.97 1.32 -10.89
C SER A 117 -15.62 2.49 -11.63
N LYS A 118 -15.05 2.92 -12.76
CA LYS A 118 -15.62 4.00 -13.60
C LYS A 118 -16.99 3.65 -14.18
N ARG A 119 -17.16 2.41 -14.64
CA ARG A 119 -18.41 1.95 -15.28
C ARG A 119 -19.54 1.78 -14.27
N THR A 120 -19.24 1.25 -13.09
CA THR A 120 -20.24 1.00 -12.04
C THR A 120 -20.51 2.21 -11.16
N GLY A 121 -19.61 3.19 -11.15
CA GLY A 121 -19.64 4.33 -10.22
C GLY A 121 -19.28 3.95 -8.79
N MET A 122 -18.82 2.72 -8.54
CA MET A 122 -18.41 2.27 -7.22
C MET A 122 -17.01 2.78 -6.89
N LYS A 123 -16.85 3.27 -5.66
CA LYS A 123 -15.56 3.77 -5.17
C LYS A 123 -14.60 2.58 -4.99
N LEU A 124 -13.38 2.73 -5.51
CA LEU A 124 -12.28 1.79 -5.34
C LEU A 124 -11.10 2.52 -4.70
N THR A 125 -10.65 2.06 -3.53
CA THR A 125 -9.44 2.54 -2.88
C THR A 125 -8.47 1.40 -2.64
N ILE A 126 -7.17 1.72 -2.63
CA ILE A 126 -6.11 0.73 -2.41
C ILE A 126 -5.40 1.03 -1.07
N GLY A 127 -5.08 -0.02 -0.32
CA GLY A 127 -4.54 0.03 1.04
C GLY A 127 -3.10 0.51 1.14
N TYR A 128 -2.81 1.73 0.73
CA TYR A 128 -1.49 2.35 0.87
C TYR A 128 -1.37 3.13 2.18
N GLN A 129 -1.37 2.41 3.31
CA GLN A 129 -1.34 2.99 4.66
C GLN A 129 -0.16 3.92 4.94
N GLN A 130 0.96 3.82 4.19
CA GLN A 130 2.12 4.68 4.40
C GLN A 130 1.84 6.16 4.12
N ARG A 131 0.80 6.48 3.34
CA ARG A 131 0.34 7.86 3.13
C ARG A 131 -0.18 8.51 4.41
N TRP A 132 -0.64 7.71 5.39
CA TRP A 132 -1.30 8.16 6.61
C TRP A 132 -0.38 8.33 7.80
N ARG A 133 0.91 8.09 7.65
CA ARG A 133 1.90 8.35 8.70
C ARG A 133 1.99 9.85 8.97
N PRO A 134 2.21 10.29 10.23
CA PRO A 134 2.32 11.72 10.57
C PRO A 134 3.40 12.45 9.76
N ASP A 135 4.56 11.83 9.57
CA ASP A 135 5.65 12.38 8.75
C ASP A 135 5.27 12.45 7.26
N SER A 136 4.49 11.49 6.75
CA SER A 136 3.99 11.48 5.37
C SER A 136 2.96 12.58 5.13
N LEU A 137 2.00 12.74 6.05
CA LEU A 137 0.98 13.79 5.95
C LEU A 137 1.62 15.20 5.98
N TYR A 138 2.55 15.41 6.89
CA TYR A 138 3.28 16.69 6.96
C TYR A 138 4.11 16.94 5.69
N LEU A 139 4.88 15.94 5.22
CA LEU A 139 5.67 16.09 4.00
C LEU A 139 4.78 16.36 2.78
N LYS A 140 3.61 15.73 2.71
CA LYS A 140 2.63 16.00 1.64
C LYS A 140 2.17 17.46 1.67
N GLU A 141 1.88 18.00 2.85
CA GLU A 141 1.52 19.43 3.00
C GLU A 141 2.66 20.34 2.53
N VAL A 142 3.91 20.05 2.90
CA VAL A 142 5.11 20.77 2.42
C VAL A 142 5.21 20.73 0.89
N CYS A 143 4.97 19.56 0.27
CA CYS A 143 4.98 19.42 -1.18
C CYS A 143 3.84 20.21 -1.84
N ASP A 144 2.62 20.10 -1.31
CA ASP A 144 1.42 20.77 -1.86
C ASP A 144 1.50 22.29 -1.76
N ASN A 145 2.15 22.82 -0.73
CA ASN A 145 2.45 24.27 -0.58
C ASN A 145 3.53 24.75 -1.58
N GLY A 146 4.22 23.83 -2.27
CA GLY A 146 5.31 24.18 -3.19
C GLY A 146 6.61 24.62 -2.49
N ASP A 147 6.79 24.24 -1.23
CA ASP A 147 7.97 24.61 -0.43
C ASP A 147 9.25 23.95 -0.94
N LEU A 148 9.15 22.77 -1.57
CA LEU A 148 10.28 22.11 -2.23
C LEU A 148 10.56 22.65 -3.64
N GLY A 149 9.61 23.39 -4.25
CA GLY A 149 9.69 23.85 -5.63
C GLY A 149 9.39 22.71 -6.62
N ASP A 150 10.08 22.72 -7.77
CA ASP A 150 9.98 21.67 -8.77
C ASP A 150 10.80 20.44 -8.35
N ILE A 151 10.12 19.35 -7.99
CA ILE A 151 10.78 18.11 -7.56
C ILE A 151 11.24 17.37 -8.82
N TYR A 152 12.52 17.43 -9.12
CA TYR A 152 13.12 16.84 -10.30
C TYR A 152 13.82 15.50 -10.07
N TYR A 153 14.09 15.14 -8.80
CA TYR A 153 14.72 13.88 -8.42
C TYR A 153 14.10 13.31 -7.15
N ALA A 154 13.88 11.99 -7.14
CA ALA A 154 13.42 11.27 -5.97
C ALA A 154 14.06 9.88 -5.85
N ARG A 155 14.16 9.37 -4.61
CA ARG A 155 14.42 7.97 -4.32
C ARG A 155 13.25 7.38 -3.56
N ALA A 156 12.74 6.26 -4.04
CA ALA A 156 11.76 5.43 -3.37
C ALA A 156 12.50 4.22 -2.77
N VAL A 157 12.52 4.09 -1.44
CA VAL A 157 13.38 3.11 -0.77
C VAL A 157 12.56 2.14 0.08
N ALA A 158 12.70 0.85 -0.22
CA ALA A 158 12.07 -0.26 0.46
C ALA A 158 13.08 -1.40 0.64
N LEU A 159 14.08 -1.20 1.50
CA LEU A 159 15.19 -2.12 1.70
C LEU A 159 15.15 -2.74 3.08
N ARG A 160 15.17 -4.07 3.14
CA ARG A 160 15.37 -4.89 4.34
C ARG A 160 16.71 -5.63 4.25
N ARG A 161 17.44 -5.66 5.34
CA ARG A 161 18.71 -6.39 5.36
C ARG A 161 18.51 -7.90 5.37
N ARG A 162 17.60 -8.39 6.21
CA ARG A 162 17.19 -9.79 6.34
C ARG A 162 15.82 -9.84 6.98
N ALA A 163 14.78 -9.64 6.17
CA ALA A 163 13.39 -9.75 6.62
C ALA A 163 12.51 -10.21 5.45
N VAL A 164 12.76 -11.44 5.01
CA VAL A 164 11.98 -12.17 4.02
C VAL A 164 10.75 -12.74 4.72
N PRO A 165 9.53 -12.49 4.23
CA PRO A 165 8.33 -13.13 4.78
C PRO A 165 8.35 -14.64 4.53
N THR A 166 8.27 -15.44 5.61
CA THR A 166 8.36 -16.92 5.55
C THR A 166 7.00 -17.60 5.68
N TRP A 167 5.92 -16.83 5.62
CA TRP A 167 4.55 -17.32 5.77
C TRP A 167 3.69 -17.02 4.53
N GLY A 168 2.53 -17.70 4.45
CA GLY A 168 1.57 -17.48 3.38
C GLY A 168 2.12 -17.84 2.00
N VAL A 169 1.93 -16.94 1.03
CA VAL A 169 2.30 -17.15 -0.38
C VAL A 169 3.38 -16.20 -0.88
N PHE A 170 4.07 -15.48 0.03
CA PHE A 170 5.04 -14.44 -0.35
C PHE A 170 6.18 -14.94 -1.23
N LEU A 171 6.60 -16.19 -1.07
CA LEU A 171 7.70 -16.79 -1.83
C LEU A 171 7.26 -17.44 -3.15
N ASP A 172 5.95 -17.48 -3.42
CA ASP A 172 5.34 -18.09 -4.60
C ASP A 172 5.04 -17.00 -5.64
N GLU A 173 5.85 -16.92 -6.69
CA GLU A 173 5.75 -15.91 -7.75
C GLU A 173 4.39 -15.96 -8.47
N GLU A 174 3.84 -17.14 -8.71
CA GLU A 174 2.57 -17.31 -9.42
C GLU A 174 1.41 -16.64 -8.64
N LYS A 175 1.38 -16.83 -7.32
CA LYS A 175 0.32 -16.28 -6.47
C LYS A 175 0.56 -14.84 -6.07
N GLN A 176 1.82 -14.48 -5.83
CA GLN A 176 2.18 -13.16 -5.33
C GLN A 176 2.37 -12.14 -6.46
N GLY A 177 2.82 -12.59 -7.65
CA GLY A 177 3.15 -11.74 -8.79
C GLY A 177 4.57 -11.19 -8.77
N GLY A 178 5.37 -11.51 -7.73
CA GLY A 178 6.74 -11.09 -7.53
C GLY A 178 7.09 -11.04 -6.04
N GLY A 179 8.32 -10.68 -5.74
CA GLY A 179 8.88 -10.60 -4.39
C GLY A 179 8.82 -9.19 -3.78
N PRO A 180 9.97 -8.68 -3.26
CA PRO A 180 10.01 -7.39 -2.58
C PRO A 180 9.55 -6.22 -3.43
N LEU A 181 9.70 -6.26 -4.74
CA LEU A 181 9.28 -5.16 -5.61
C LEU A 181 7.77 -4.92 -5.49
N ILE A 182 6.97 -5.96 -5.61
CA ILE A 182 5.51 -5.87 -5.54
C ILE A 182 4.99 -5.82 -4.09
N ASP A 183 5.74 -6.37 -3.11
CA ASP A 183 5.32 -6.38 -1.70
C ASP A 183 5.62 -5.06 -0.98
N ILE A 184 6.89 -4.62 -0.97
CA ILE A 184 7.34 -3.44 -0.23
C ILE A 184 7.74 -2.27 -1.12
N GLY A 185 8.25 -2.54 -2.33
CA GLY A 185 8.56 -1.52 -3.33
C GLY A 185 7.34 -0.71 -3.73
N THR A 186 6.19 -1.36 -3.82
CA THR A 186 4.89 -0.72 -4.07
C THR A 186 4.57 0.41 -3.08
N HIS A 187 4.88 0.24 -1.79
CA HIS A 187 4.66 1.28 -0.77
C HIS A 187 5.56 2.49 -0.95
N ALA A 188 6.85 2.26 -1.21
CA ALA A 188 7.81 3.35 -1.38
C ALA A 188 7.54 4.13 -2.68
N LEU A 189 7.19 3.42 -3.75
CA LEU A 189 6.85 4.04 -5.03
C LEU A 189 5.55 4.84 -4.95
N ASP A 190 4.49 4.26 -4.38
CA ASP A 190 3.23 4.95 -4.15
C ASP A 190 3.43 6.25 -3.36
N LEU A 191 4.15 6.16 -2.24
CA LEU A 191 4.46 7.32 -1.40
C LEU A 191 5.22 8.41 -2.18
N THR A 192 6.20 8.01 -2.99
CA THR A 192 7.01 8.93 -3.79
C THR A 192 6.18 9.62 -4.87
N LEU A 193 5.38 8.88 -5.63
CA LEU A 193 4.50 9.45 -6.65
C LEU A 193 3.46 10.40 -6.03
N TRP A 194 2.95 10.05 -4.85
CA TRP A 194 1.99 10.86 -4.12
C TRP A 194 2.60 12.18 -3.63
N MET A 195 3.83 12.16 -3.11
CA MET A 195 4.54 13.38 -2.72
C MET A 195 4.81 14.30 -3.91
N MET A 196 5.22 13.72 -5.05
CA MET A 196 5.50 14.47 -6.29
C MET A 196 4.23 14.94 -7.01
N ASP A 197 3.06 14.41 -6.65
CA ASP A 197 1.81 14.51 -7.43
C ASP A 197 2.03 14.29 -8.95
N ASN A 198 2.86 13.30 -9.28
CA ASN A 198 3.29 13.02 -10.64
C ASN A 198 3.07 11.55 -10.98
N TYR A 199 2.05 11.28 -11.81
CA TYR A 199 1.60 9.95 -12.22
C TYR A 199 1.74 9.72 -13.72
N LYS A 200 2.74 10.37 -14.36
CA LYS A 200 2.98 10.26 -15.79
C LYS A 200 4.39 9.73 -16.07
N PRO A 201 4.61 8.42 -15.91
CA PRO A 201 5.89 7.80 -16.26
C PRO A 201 6.04 7.78 -17.79
N LYS A 202 7.28 7.99 -18.26
CA LYS A 202 7.64 7.99 -19.67
C LYS A 202 8.50 6.80 -20.06
N MET A 203 9.46 6.44 -19.20
CA MET A 203 10.42 5.38 -19.47
C MET A 203 10.86 4.72 -18.16
N VAL A 204 11.00 3.43 -18.18
CA VAL A 204 11.47 2.63 -17.05
C VAL A 204 12.59 1.70 -17.47
N VAL A 205 13.67 1.67 -16.69
CA VAL A 205 14.71 0.66 -16.76
C VAL A 205 14.79 -0.05 -15.42
N GLY A 206 14.87 -1.37 -15.42
CA GLY A 206 14.90 -2.13 -14.19
C GLY A 206 15.76 -3.38 -14.23
N THR A 207 16.11 -3.86 -13.05
CA THR A 207 16.81 -5.12 -12.83
C THR A 207 16.22 -5.84 -11.63
N GLN A 208 16.16 -7.16 -11.69
CA GLN A 208 15.79 -8.01 -10.56
C GLN A 208 16.85 -9.06 -10.30
N TYR A 209 16.95 -9.50 -9.08
CA TYR A 209 17.93 -10.47 -8.63
C TYR A 209 17.32 -11.50 -7.69
N ARG A 210 17.80 -12.74 -7.80
CA ARG A 210 17.57 -13.84 -6.87
C ARG A 210 18.92 -14.37 -6.42
N LYS A 211 19.62 -13.57 -5.58
CA LYS A 211 21.01 -13.85 -5.18
C LYS A 211 21.14 -14.48 -3.80
N LEU A 212 20.19 -14.25 -2.93
CA LEU A 212 20.22 -14.71 -1.55
C LEU A 212 19.20 -15.82 -1.26
N ALA A 213 18.23 -16.02 -2.16
CA ALA A 213 17.14 -16.99 -2.00
C ALA A 213 17.60 -18.43 -1.73
N ASP A 214 18.75 -18.84 -2.28
CA ASP A 214 19.30 -20.20 -2.12
C ASP A 214 20.14 -20.39 -0.83
N GLN A 215 20.26 -19.38 0.02
CA GLN A 215 21.00 -19.47 1.28
C GLN A 215 20.22 -20.24 2.35
N THR A 216 20.92 -21.06 3.15
CA THR A 216 20.33 -21.94 4.18
C THR A 216 20.57 -21.46 5.61
N ARG A 217 21.47 -20.52 5.85
CA ARG A 217 21.71 -19.88 7.15
C ARG A 217 21.54 -18.40 6.97
N THR A 218 20.30 -17.96 7.03
CA THR A 218 19.90 -16.68 6.48
C THR A 218 19.98 -15.53 7.48
N ALA A 219 20.00 -15.81 8.78
CA ALA A 219 19.85 -14.83 9.86
C ALA A 219 18.61 -13.93 9.64
N ASN A 220 17.56 -14.48 9.07
CA ASN A 220 16.32 -13.79 8.78
C ASN A 220 15.53 -13.46 10.05
N ALA A 221 14.89 -12.29 10.10
CA ALA A 221 14.16 -11.81 11.26
C ALA A 221 12.98 -12.71 11.68
N TRP A 222 12.41 -13.47 10.72
CA TRP A 222 11.25 -14.34 10.92
C TRP A 222 11.56 -15.83 10.72
N GLY A 223 12.79 -16.24 11.01
CA GLY A 223 13.27 -17.60 10.80
C GLY A 223 13.80 -17.81 9.37
N ASP A 224 14.52 -18.93 9.17
CA ASP A 224 15.08 -19.25 7.87
C ASP A 224 13.94 -19.52 6.87
N TRP A 225 14.11 -19.04 5.64
CA TRP A 225 13.22 -19.38 4.53
C TRP A 225 13.57 -20.73 3.92
N ASP A 226 12.64 -21.32 3.21
CA ASP A 226 12.85 -22.54 2.44
C ASP A 226 13.26 -22.16 1.00
N PRO A 227 14.52 -22.43 0.58
CA PRO A 227 14.96 -22.12 -0.78
C PRO A 227 14.16 -22.87 -1.87
N SER A 228 13.56 -24.03 -1.56
CA SER A 228 12.86 -24.85 -2.53
C SER A 228 11.53 -24.24 -3.01
N ILE A 229 10.92 -23.39 -2.19
CA ILE A 229 9.67 -22.68 -2.53
C ILE A 229 9.88 -21.19 -2.83
N PHE A 230 11.10 -20.67 -2.72
CA PHE A 230 11.42 -19.28 -2.97
C PHE A 230 11.61 -19.04 -4.48
N THR A 231 10.52 -18.75 -5.18
CA THR A 231 10.52 -18.59 -6.65
C THR A 231 10.57 -17.13 -7.09
N THR A 232 10.28 -16.18 -6.20
CA THR A 232 10.33 -14.73 -6.49
C THR A 232 11.76 -14.19 -6.47
N GLU A 233 11.96 -12.95 -6.91
CA GLU A 233 13.19 -12.21 -6.68
C GLU A 233 13.37 -11.89 -5.18
N ASP A 234 14.61 -11.67 -4.74
CA ASP A 234 14.96 -11.16 -3.40
C ASP A 234 15.29 -9.66 -3.39
N SER A 235 15.55 -9.10 -4.58
CA SER A 235 15.90 -7.70 -4.78
C SER A 235 15.52 -7.23 -6.19
N ALA A 236 15.03 -6.00 -6.32
CA ALA A 236 14.79 -5.33 -7.60
C ALA A 236 15.06 -3.84 -7.50
N PHE A 237 15.53 -3.25 -8.62
CA PHE A 237 15.89 -1.85 -8.71
C PHE A 237 15.35 -1.25 -9.99
N GLY A 238 14.84 -0.01 -9.92
CA GLY A 238 14.26 0.70 -11.05
C GLY A 238 14.79 2.11 -11.20
N PHE A 239 14.94 2.55 -12.44
CA PHE A 239 15.20 3.93 -12.84
C PHE A 239 14.05 4.39 -13.73
N ILE A 240 13.29 5.37 -13.24
CA ILE A 240 12.05 5.84 -13.87
C ILE A 240 12.26 7.30 -14.30
N VAL A 241 11.96 7.61 -15.55
CA VAL A 241 11.89 8.98 -16.06
C VAL A 241 10.44 9.34 -16.27
N MET A 242 10.01 10.45 -15.68
CA MET A 242 8.65 10.99 -15.82
C MET A 242 8.53 11.86 -17.05
N GLU A 243 7.30 12.13 -17.55
CA GLU A 243 7.07 12.98 -18.73
C GLU A 243 7.63 14.41 -18.58
N ASN A 244 7.59 14.98 -17.37
CA ASN A 244 8.16 16.30 -17.07
C ASN A 244 9.69 16.29 -16.92
N GLY A 245 10.34 15.14 -17.11
CA GLY A 245 11.80 14.97 -16.99
C GLY A 245 12.28 14.62 -15.58
N ALA A 246 11.42 14.60 -14.58
CA ALA A 246 11.81 14.17 -13.24
C ALA A 246 12.25 12.70 -13.23
N THR A 247 13.18 12.36 -12.34
CA THR A 247 13.75 11.02 -12.20
C THR A 247 13.41 10.44 -10.84
N ILE A 248 12.96 9.16 -10.84
CA ILE A 248 12.77 8.38 -9.61
C ILE A 248 13.68 7.15 -9.66
N VAL A 249 14.42 6.91 -8.58
CA VAL A 249 15.18 5.66 -8.36
C VAL A 249 14.43 4.82 -7.33
N LEU A 250 14.01 3.63 -7.74
CA LEU A 250 13.33 2.68 -6.85
C LEU A 250 14.32 1.59 -6.41
N GLU A 251 14.40 1.38 -5.11
CA GLU A 251 15.22 0.34 -4.49
C GLU A 251 14.33 -0.55 -3.64
N SER A 252 14.25 -1.84 -3.95
CA SER A 252 13.43 -2.80 -3.20
C SER A 252 14.15 -4.10 -2.95
N SER A 253 14.16 -4.56 -1.69
CA SER A 253 14.77 -5.84 -1.31
C SER A 253 14.25 -6.34 0.03
N TRP A 254 13.99 -7.65 0.12
CA TRP A 254 13.76 -8.33 1.39
C TRP A 254 15.05 -8.76 2.08
N ALA A 255 16.13 -8.95 1.29
CA ALA A 255 17.42 -9.41 1.77
C ALA A 255 18.55 -8.81 0.94
N ILE A 256 19.31 -7.91 1.54
CA ILE A 256 20.47 -7.27 0.90
C ILE A 256 21.60 -7.03 1.90
N ASN A 257 22.85 -7.16 1.46
CA ASN A 257 24.03 -7.00 2.31
C ASN A 257 24.45 -5.53 2.49
N ILE A 258 23.57 -4.72 3.10
CA ILE A 258 23.85 -3.34 3.48
C ILE A 258 23.55 -3.13 4.96
N ALA A 259 24.20 -2.15 5.58
CA ALA A 259 23.98 -1.83 6.99
C ALA A 259 22.80 -0.86 7.21
N ASP A 260 22.65 0.15 6.35
CA ASP A 260 21.61 1.17 6.44
C ASP A 260 20.41 0.79 5.53
N ALA A 261 19.57 -0.11 6.04
CA ALA A 261 18.34 -0.52 5.37
C ALA A 261 17.17 0.36 5.84
N LYS A 262 16.36 0.84 4.88
CA LYS A 262 15.18 1.70 5.13
C LYS A 262 14.00 1.16 4.35
N GLU A 263 12.81 1.22 4.92
CA GLU A 263 11.60 0.71 4.28
C GLU A 263 10.47 1.75 4.29
N ALA A 264 9.77 1.82 3.16
CA ALA A 264 8.66 2.73 2.91
C ALA A 264 9.00 4.19 3.21
N VAL A 265 10.12 4.66 2.65
CA VAL A 265 10.56 6.05 2.75
C VAL A 265 10.88 6.61 1.37
N CYS A 266 10.76 7.93 1.23
CA CYS A 266 11.24 8.65 0.06
C CYS A 266 12.24 9.74 0.42
N LEU A 267 13.07 10.08 -0.56
CA LEU A 267 13.95 11.24 -0.56
C LEU A 267 13.58 12.08 -1.76
N LEU A 268 13.40 13.38 -1.57
CA LEU A 268 12.95 14.30 -2.61
C LEU A 268 13.95 15.44 -2.76
N ALA A 269 14.32 15.79 -3.98
CA ALA A 269 15.12 16.97 -4.27
C ALA A 269 14.35 17.88 -5.22
N GLY A 270 13.97 19.03 -4.73
CA GLY A 270 13.37 20.11 -5.49
C GLY A 270 14.37 21.24 -5.74
N ASP A 271 14.00 22.21 -6.56
CA ASP A 271 14.83 23.35 -6.91
C ASP A 271 14.88 24.45 -5.82
N LYS A 272 13.97 24.41 -4.83
CA LYS A 272 13.97 25.31 -3.67
C LYS A 272 14.46 24.64 -2.39
N ALA A 273 14.09 23.39 -2.19
CA ALA A 273 14.42 22.60 -1.00
C ALA A 273 14.35 21.10 -1.31
N GLY A 274 14.75 20.27 -0.36
CA GLY A 274 14.63 18.83 -0.41
C GLY A 274 14.08 18.24 0.87
N ALA A 275 13.72 16.98 0.85
CA ALA A 275 13.25 16.26 2.03
C ALA A 275 13.84 14.87 2.10
N ASP A 276 14.23 14.43 3.29
CA ASP A 276 14.68 13.07 3.58
C ASP A 276 13.80 12.44 4.64
N MET A 277 13.05 11.40 4.30
CA MET A 277 12.43 10.53 5.28
C MET A 277 13.50 9.58 5.84
N LEU A 278 13.65 9.55 7.15
CA LEU A 278 14.63 8.74 7.83
C LEU A 278 14.01 7.45 8.38
N ARG A 279 14.87 6.48 8.72
CA ARG A 279 14.44 5.28 9.42
C ARG A 279 14.11 5.61 10.89
N GLY A 280 13.07 4.98 11.41
CA GLY A 280 12.60 5.12 12.79
C GLY A 280 11.32 5.94 12.86
N GLU A 281 10.78 6.09 14.06
CA GLU A 281 9.46 6.69 14.26
C GLU A 281 9.40 8.12 13.72
N ASN A 282 8.68 8.30 12.62
CA ASN A 282 8.27 9.60 12.08
C ASN A 282 9.40 10.64 11.98
N LYS A 283 10.56 10.25 11.43
CA LYS A 283 11.69 11.15 11.27
C LYS A 283 11.75 11.70 9.85
N LEU A 284 11.71 13.01 9.76
CA LEU A 284 11.78 13.78 8.53
C LEU A 284 12.79 14.90 8.66
N ARG A 285 13.55 15.18 7.60
CA ARG A 285 14.41 16.35 7.45
C ARG A 285 13.99 17.14 6.24
N ILE A 286 13.88 18.44 6.39
CA ILE A 286 13.73 19.40 5.29
C ILE A 286 15.05 20.12 5.12
N ASN A 287 15.64 19.98 3.93
CA ASN A 287 16.95 20.52 3.57
C ASN A 287 16.75 21.77 2.71
N SER A 288 17.26 22.90 3.14
CA SER A 288 17.09 24.17 2.42
C SER A 288 18.30 25.09 2.54
N VAL A 289 18.26 26.25 1.87
CA VAL A 289 19.25 27.32 2.02
C VAL A 289 18.56 28.56 2.57
N LYS A 290 18.99 29.02 3.76
CA LYS A 290 18.48 30.24 4.40
C LYS A 290 19.65 31.21 4.64
N ASN A 291 19.52 32.44 4.19
CA ASN A 291 20.54 33.48 4.36
C ASN A 291 21.94 33.04 3.85
N GLY A 292 21.98 32.32 2.72
CA GLY A 292 23.23 31.84 2.11
C GLY A 292 23.90 30.68 2.87
N ARG A 293 23.18 30.00 3.76
CA ARG A 293 23.67 28.83 4.52
C ARG A 293 22.76 27.65 4.33
N GLN A 294 23.35 26.47 4.19
CA GLN A 294 22.61 25.21 4.21
C GLN A 294 21.99 25.01 5.59
N THR A 295 20.71 24.68 5.64
CA THR A 295 19.95 24.42 6.86
C THR A 295 19.24 23.08 6.75
N VAL A 296 19.07 22.43 7.90
CA VAL A 296 18.30 21.21 8.07
C VAL A 296 17.29 21.46 9.18
N GLU A 297 16.02 21.26 8.88
CA GLU A 297 14.92 21.31 9.85
C GLU A 297 14.43 19.90 10.12
N GLU A 298 14.25 19.56 11.39
CA GLU A 298 13.67 18.29 11.81
C GLU A 298 12.33 18.56 12.51
N PRO A 299 11.19 18.43 11.80
CA PRO A 299 9.87 18.60 12.40
C PRO A 299 9.65 17.58 13.52
N SER A 300 9.04 18.02 14.63
CA SER A 300 8.64 17.12 15.70
C SER A 300 7.21 16.67 15.50
N PHE A 301 6.98 15.37 15.52
CA PHE A 301 5.65 14.75 15.44
C PHE A 301 5.13 14.28 16.81
N ALA A 302 5.91 14.52 17.88
CA ALA A 302 5.46 14.22 19.23
C ALA A 302 4.39 15.23 19.68
N ALA A 303 3.32 14.75 20.29
CA ALA A 303 2.20 15.55 20.79
C ALA A 303 2.58 16.30 22.08
N GLY A 304 3.58 17.18 22.00
CA GLY A 304 3.91 18.10 23.08
C GLY A 304 4.45 17.49 24.36
N GLY A 305 4.87 16.22 24.36
CA GLY A 305 5.45 15.54 25.52
C GLY A 305 4.47 15.24 26.65
N VAL A 306 3.16 15.31 26.39
CA VAL A 306 2.12 14.92 27.36
C VAL A 306 1.60 13.53 26.96
N ALA A 307 2.16 12.49 27.58
CA ALA A 307 1.83 11.08 27.29
C ALA A 307 0.32 10.74 27.38
N PHE A 308 -0.48 11.58 28.02
CA PHE A 308 -1.93 11.42 28.12
C PHE A 308 -2.66 11.71 26.79
N PHE A 309 -2.05 12.47 25.87
CA PHE A 309 -2.59 12.78 24.55
C PHE A 309 -1.85 12.07 23.42
N ASP A 310 -0.76 11.38 23.72
CA ASP A 310 0.00 10.59 22.76
C ASP A 310 -0.72 9.25 22.53
N GLY A 311 -1.58 9.15 21.52
CA GLY A 311 -1.92 7.85 21.00
C GLY A 311 -3.38 7.47 20.76
N ALA A 312 -4.35 8.27 21.11
CA ALA A 312 -5.72 7.98 20.70
C ALA A 312 -6.02 8.65 19.34
N GLY A 313 -6.00 7.89 18.22
CA GLY A 313 -6.50 8.34 16.93
C GLY A 313 -5.46 8.69 15.86
N ASN A 314 -4.19 8.39 16.04
CA ASN A 314 -3.12 8.67 15.05
C ASN A 314 -2.51 7.42 14.40
N ASP A 315 -3.12 6.24 14.56
CA ASP A 315 -2.66 5.06 13.83
C ASP A 315 -2.95 5.24 12.33
N PRO A 316 -1.96 5.10 11.45
CA PRO A 316 -2.14 5.23 10.00
C PRO A 316 -3.28 4.36 9.45
N SER A 317 -3.50 3.20 10.03
CA SER A 317 -4.55 2.28 9.60
C SER A 317 -5.95 2.71 10.05
N ASP A 318 -6.07 3.36 11.22
CA ASP A 318 -7.33 3.98 11.68
C ASP A 318 -7.71 5.17 10.76
N LEU A 319 -6.74 6.03 10.46
CA LEU A 319 -6.95 7.17 9.57
C LEU A 319 -7.37 6.71 8.15
N GLU A 320 -6.72 5.68 7.60
CA GLU A 320 -7.07 5.09 6.31
C GLU A 320 -8.51 4.56 6.32
N ALA A 321 -8.89 3.78 7.33
CA ALA A 321 -10.22 3.21 7.44
C ALA A 321 -11.30 4.31 7.54
N ARG A 322 -11.10 5.30 8.43
CA ARG A 322 -12.03 6.43 8.59
C ARG A 322 -12.15 7.26 7.33
N ALA A 323 -11.06 7.49 6.59
CA ALA A 323 -11.07 8.25 5.35
C ALA A 323 -11.91 7.56 4.27
N PHE A 324 -11.82 6.24 4.13
CA PHE A 324 -12.65 5.51 3.17
C PHE A 324 -14.13 5.50 3.56
N ILE A 325 -14.45 5.23 4.82
CA ILE A 325 -15.84 5.29 5.32
C ILE A 325 -16.42 6.70 5.15
N ASN A 326 -15.64 7.73 5.46
CA ASN A 326 -16.06 9.13 5.24
C ASN A 326 -16.28 9.45 3.75
N ALA A 327 -15.45 8.90 2.85
CA ALA A 327 -15.64 9.06 1.41
C ALA A 327 -16.94 8.42 0.92
N ILE A 328 -17.36 7.30 1.49
CA ILE A 328 -18.64 6.66 1.20
C ILE A 328 -19.80 7.50 1.72
N ILE A 329 -19.79 7.88 3.01
CA ILE A 329 -20.88 8.60 3.67
C ILE A 329 -21.15 9.97 3.01
N ASN A 330 -20.09 10.67 2.63
CA ASN A 330 -20.18 12.04 2.11
C ASN A 330 -20.03 12.13 0.59
N ASP A 331 -20.05 10.99 -0.11
CA ASP A 331 -19.88 10.88 -1.56
C ASP A 331 -18.65 11.63 -2.09
N LYS A 332 -17.53 11.50 -1.39
CA LYS A 332 -16.25 12.09 -1.77
C LYS A 332 -15.37 11.09 -2.54
N GLU A 333 -14.32 11.62 -3.18
CA GLU A 333 -13.26 10.79 -3.76
C GLU A 333 -12.62 9.90 -2.71
N PRO A 334 -12.29 8.64 -3.06
CA PRO A 334 -11.60 7.75 -2.14
C PRO A 334 -10.18 8.25 -1.82
N PRO A 335 -9.65 7.91 -0.64
CA PRO A 335 -8.39 8.48 -0.14
C PRO A 335 -7.16 8.10 -0.98
N THR A 336 -7.13 6.87 -1.48
CA THR A 336 -6.14 6.41 -2.45
C THR A 336 -6.87 6.06 -3.72
N ARG A 337 -6.81 6.95 -4.70
CA ARG A 337 -7.57 6.81 -5.95
C ARG A 337 -6.99 5.68 -6.81
N ALA A 338 -7.87 4.91 -7.45
CA ALA A 338 -7.48 3.80 -8.31
C ALA A 338 -6.68 4.25 -9.54
N ASP A 339 -6.93 5.47 -10.06
CA ASP A 339 -6.17 6.05 -11.18
C ASP A 339 -4.74 6.47 -10.80
N GLN A 340 -4.45 6.66 -9.52
CA GLN A 340 -3.10 6.83 -8.98
C GLN A 340 -2.44 5.46 -8.73
N ALA A 341 -3.15 4.55 -8.08
CA ALA A 341 -2.64 3.23 -7.74
C ALA A 341 -2.25 2.37 -8.95
N ILE A 342 -2.99 2.50 -10.07
CA ILE A 342 -2.67 1.78 -11.30
C ILE A 342 -1.31 2.15 -11.87
N VAL A 343 -0.86 3.40 -11.70
CA VAL A 343 0.45 3.86 -12.19
C VAL A 343 1.57 3.18 -11.43
N VAL A 344 1.38 2.92 -10.13
CA VAL A 344 2.31 2.11 -9.34
C VAL A 344 2.46 0.73 -9.96
N THR A 345 1.36 0.02 -10.19
CA THR A 345 1.37 -1.32 -10.81
C THR A 345 2.03 -1.30 -12.19
N GLN A 346 1.76 -0.27 -13.01
CA GLN A 346 2.34 -0.10 -14.34
C GLN A 346 3.87 0.02 -14.29
N ILE A 347 4.39 0.83 -13.38
CA ILE A 347 5.85 1.00 -13.22
C ILE A 347 6.50 -0.29 -12.70
N LEU A 348 5.89 -0.99 -11.74
CA LEU A 348 6.43 -2.24 -11.22
C LEU A 348 6.50 -3.31 -12.32
N GLU A 349 5.44 -3.48 -13.12
CA GLU A 349 5.43 -4.41 -14.26
C GLU A 349 6.50 -4.04 -15.29
N ALA A 350 6.68 -2.74 -15.59
CA ALA A 350 7.71 -2.27 -16.51
C ALA A 350 9.15 -2.55 -15.99
N ILE A 351 9.39 -2.53 -14.68
CA ILE A 351 10.66 -2.93 -14.08
C ILE A 351 10.94 -4.41 -14.33
N TYR A 352 9.94 -5.28 -14.12
CA TYR A 352 10.06 -6.72 -14.40
C TYR A 352 10.31 -6.98 -15.89
N GLU A 353 9.55 -6.30 -16.78
CA GLU A 353 9.73 -6.42 -18.22
C GLU A 353 11.11 -5.95 -18.67
N SER A 354 11.56 -4.79 -18.21
CA SER A 354 12.90 -4.27 -18.49
C SER A 354 14.00 -5.22 -18.03
N SER A 355 13.86 -5.78 -16.83
CA SER A 355 14.82 -6.77 -16.32
C SER A 355 14.89 -8.04 -17.17
N LYS A 356 13.73 -8.50 -17.67
CA LYS A 356 13.63 -9.70 -18.50
C LYS A 356 14.19 -9.48 -19.91
N THR A 357 13.95 -8.33 -20.50
CA THR A 357 14.34 -8.02 -21.88
C THR A 357 15.72 -7.38 -21.99
N GLY A 358 16.23 -6.79 -20.91
CA GLY A 358 17.45 -5.97 -20.90
C GLY A 358 17.29 -4.65 -21.66
N GLN A 359 16.06 -4.20 -21.90
CA GLN A 359 15.75 -2.99 -22.67
C GLN A 359 14.92 -2.01 -21.83
N PRO A 360 14.98 -0.71 -22.11
CA PRO A 360 14.04 0.26 -21.56
C PRO A 360 12.60 -0.05 -22.00
N VAL A 361 11.65 0.16 -21.09
CA VAL A 361 10.20 0.12 -21.38
C VAL A 361 9.68 1.55 -21.46
N TYR A 362 9.04 1.91 -22.58
CA TYR A 362 8.38 3.20 -22.77
C TYR A 362 6.88 3.05 -22.50
N LEU A 363 6.31 3.96 -21.70
CA LEU A 363 4.94 3.92 -21.21
C LEU A 363 4.05 4.98 -21.84
#